data_dcbf91cc912c7dbd2f7af62e2125299b
#
_entry.id   dcbf91cc912c7dbd2f7af62e2125299b
#
_cell.length_a   1.000
_cell.length_b   1.000
_cell.length_c   1.000
_cell.angle_alpha   90.00
_cell.angle_beta   90.00
_cell.angle_gamma   90.00
#
_symmetry.space_group_name_H-M   'P 1'
#
loop_
_entity.id
_entity.type
_entity.pdbx_description
1 polymer ?
#
loop_
_entity_poly.entity_id
_entity_poly.type
_entity_poly.pdbx_seq_one_letter_code
_entity_poly.pdbx_strand_id
1 'polypeptide(L)'
;MDTDFRVTGRNAASLFALTIHRGDGMVLLGMDWKNGRPPIDFVGFAIQYREPGTDFFKTVHNRIGFPGQPVPEDGIRTTEAPIQKFRWVHFPFNADLPGKFTYRVTPKYMGAAGALTSGEAQEAELALMRETIPGKLNVAFTRGFVSSQAFVRNFAADEPTIITLVPPDGDQGLDFVPTHADAQRALAWMGFEARAETLALLDRARESGAEVRAIAYDLNLPEVVTRLEALGDKLKIIIDDSDRTEGHGRPNSPETRAAERLIASAGAANVKRQHMANLQHQKSIAVRGGISTVLYGSTNLSWRGLYVQSNNSLAVHSDKAIEDYFTAFESYFTAKRAEDFRDSPSSAGWIDLGLDGVDAKVAFSPHSDANGRLDEIAADIDTAESSVFFSLAFLGQMTKGAIGPALGRALERPDMHVMGIADAEVRAGNLGLAVLTPDNRRRVVRASALTGNVPPPFLTEPSGLAGVDGNQRGTRMHHKFVVLDFDKPTARVYLGSYNFSEPADDENGENLVLVRDRTVATSYMIEALRMYDHYIFRVASEANDGAARPLELKRPPQPGGTPWFERDWTDPIRARDRALFSRAE
;
A
#
# COMPACT_ATOMS: atom_id res chain seq x y z
N MET A 1 26.74 1.94 1.93
CA MET A 1 26.89 3.05 0.95
C MET A 1 25.55 3.74 0.80
N ASP A 2 25.54 5.08 0.70
CA ASP A 2 24.32 5.80 0.35
C ASP A 2 23.95 5.48 -1.11
N THR A 3 22.70 5.11 -1.32
CA THR A 3 22.12 4.82 -2.64
C THR A 3 20.98 5.81 -2.91
N ASP A 4 20.40 5.81 -4.11
CA ASP A 4 19.29 6.72 -4.44
C ASP A 4 18.06 6.52 -3.56
N PHE A 5 17.86 5.33 -3.02
CA PHE A 5 16.72 4.98 -2.17
C PHE A 5 17.04 4.90 -0.67
N ARG A 6 18.32 5.06 -0.26
CA ARG A 6 18.74 4.97 1.13
C ARG A 6 19.93 5.88 1.41
N VAL A 7 19.80 6.73 2.42
CA VAL A 7 20.84 7.66 2.86
C VAL A 7 21.00 7.63 4.39
N THR A 8 22.18 8.01 4.87
CA THR A 8 22.51 8.02 6.29
C THR A 8 22.96 9.39 6.77
N GLY A 9 22.65 9.71 8.03
CA GLY A 9 23.15 10.89 8.70
C GLY A 9 24.65 10.77 9.01
N ARG A 10 25.40 11.85 8.81
CA ARG A 10 26.88 11.84 8.91
C ARG A 10 27.46 12.63 10.07
N ASN A 11 26.63 13.17 10.97
CA ASN A 11 27.14 13.90 12.15
C ASN A 11 27.78 12.92 13.15
N ALA A 12 29.11 12.95 13.26
CA ALA A 12 29.86 12.10 14.19
C ALA A 12 29.57 12.43 15.66
N ALA A 13 29.25 13.69 15.99
CA ALA A 13 28.97 14.14 17.36
C ALA A 13 27.59 13.66 17.86
N SER A 14 26.69 13.30 16.97
CA SER A 14 25.37 12.78 17.33
C SER A 14 25.46 11.39 17.97
N LEU A 15 24.73 11.18 19.06
CA LEU A 15 24.72 9.93 19.83
C LEU A 15 23.87 8.82 19.19
N PHE A 16 23.12 9.13 18.15
CA PHE A 16 22.29 8.16 17.43
C PHE A 16 22.64 8.12 15.92
N ALA A 17 22.32 7.01 15.28
CA ALA A 17 22.38 6.84 13.84
C ALA A 17 21.02 7.17 13.23
N LEU A 18 21.01 7.82 12.07
CA LEU A 18 19.84 8.08 11.25
C LEU A 18 20.02 7.38 9.91
N THR A 19 19.05 6.57 9.52
CA THR A 19 18.91 6.05 8.15
C THR A 19 17.57 6.48 7.60
N ILE A 20 17.55 6.98 6.36
CA ILE A 20 16.33 7.38 5.67
C ILE A 20 16.19 6.47 4.45
N HIS A 21 15.04 5.82 4.36
CA HIS A 21 14.67 4.99 3.22
C HIS A 21 13.60 5.71 2.40
N ARG A 22 13.77 5.74 1.08
CA ARG A 22 12.79 6.30 0.16
C ARG A 22 11.70 5.28 -0.13
N GLY A 23 10.46 5.67 0.08
CA GLY A 23 9.27 5.02 -0.47
C GLY A 23 8.68 5.84 -1.60
N ASP A 24 7.49 5.49 -2.01
CA ASP A 24 6.77 6.19 -3.06
C ASP A 24 6.06 7.42 -2.48
N GLY A 25 6.53 8.62 -2.81
CA GLY A 25 6.06 9.88 -2.23
C GLY A 25 6.24 10.00 -0.71
N MET A 26 7.04 9.14 -0.07
CA MET A 26 7.21 9.08 1.38
C MET A 26 8.62 8.64 1.78
N VAL A 27 8.95 8.82 3.05
CA VAL A 27 10.20 8.32 3.63
C VAL A 27 9.95 7.56 4.92
N LEU A 28 10.79 6.56 5.18
CA LEU A 28 10.95 5.95 6.49
C LEU A 28 12.25 6.44 7.12
N LEU A 29 12.15 7.07 8.30
CA LEU A 29 13.30 7.42 9.13
C LEU A 29 13.49 6.32 10.16
N GLY A 30 14.66 5.69 10.18
CA GLY A 30 15.11 4.76 11.20
C GLY A 30 16.15 5.43 12.10
N MET A 31 15.94 5.37 13.40
CA MET A 31 16.82 5.95 14.42
C MET A 31 17.29 4.85 15.37
N ASP A 32 18.58 4.77 15.65
CA ASP A 32 19.11 3.89 16.68
C ASP A 32 20.24 4.54 17.47
N TRP A 33 20.35 4.20 18.75
CA TRP A 33 21.42 4.71 19.60
C TRP A 33 22.74 4.04 19.24
N LYS A 34 23.81 4.82 19.01
CA LYS A 34 25.09 4.29 18.55
C LYS A 34 25.76 3.39 19.59
N ASN A 35 25.67 3.77 20.87
CA ASN A 35 26.32 3.07 21.96
C ASN A 35 25.37 2.88 23.15
N GLY A 36 25.07 1.63 23.50
CA GLY A 36 24.26 1.31 24.66
C GLY A 36 22.78 1.73 24.51
N ARG A 37 22.29 2.47 25.50
CA ARG A 37 20.91 2.94 25.58
C ARG A 37 20.86 4.46 25.71
N PRO A 38 19.73 5.11 25.33
CA PRO A 38 19.53 6.51 25.64
C PRO A 38 19.62 6.79 27.14
N PRO A 39 20.04 8.00 27.55
CA PRO A 39 19.96 8.40 28.94
C PRO A 39 18.51 8.51 29.42
N ILE A 40 18.28 8.42 30.72
CA ILE A 40 16.93 8.30 31.32
C ILE A 40 16.02 9.50 31.05
N ASP A 41 16.62 10.67 30.81
CA ASP A 41 15.93 11.93 30.49
C ASP A 41 15.62 12.10 29.00
N PHE A 42 15.99 11.13 28.16
CA PHE A 42 15.63 11.11 26.75
C PHE A 42 14.12 10.90 26.55
N VAL A 43 13.47 11.85 25.86
CA VAL A 43 12.02 11.85 25.67
C VAL A 43 11.57 11.70 24.22
N GLY A 44 12.48 11.43 23.28
CA GLY A 44 12.14 11.16 21.88
C GLY A 44 12.87 12.06 20.89
N PHE A 45 12.41 12.04 19.65
CA PHE A 45 13.03 12.75 18.53
C PHE A 45 12.14 13.88 18.01
N ALA A 46 12.70 15.06 17.80
CA ALA A 46 12.11 16.09 16.96
C ALA A 46 12.49 15.82 15.51
N ILE A 47 11.51 15.87 14.61
CA ILE A 47 11.68 15.64 13.17
C ILE A 47 11.31 16.90 12.43
N GLN A 48 12.23 17.36 11.59
CA GLN A 48 12.05 18.50 10.71
C GLN A 48 12.48 18.11 9.29
N TYR A 49 11.91 18.79 8.29
CA TYR A 49 12.31 18.60 6.91
C TYR A 49 12.32 19.94 6.15
N ARG A 50 13.20 20.03 5.17
CA ARG A 50 13.32 21.16 4.26
C ARG A 50 13.05 20.67 2.85
N GLU A 51 12.13 21.36 2.18
CA GLU A 51 11.78 21.07 0.79
C GLU A 51 12.86 21.62 -0.17
N PRO A 52 13.01 21.02 -1.35
CA PRO A 52 13.89 21.56 -2.38
C PRO A 52 13.56 23.04 -2.69
N GLY A 53 14.59 23.85 -2.83
CA GLY A 53 14.44 25.28 -3.15
C GLY A 53 13.98 26.19 -2.01
N THR A 54 13.90 25.67 -0.77
CA THR A 54 13.58 26.49 0.42
C THR A 54 14.77 26.54 1.39
N ASP A 55 14.84 27.62 2.20
CA ASP A 55 15.90 27.82 3.19
C ASP A 55 15.47 27.52 4.63
N PHE A 56 14.22 27.15 4.84
CA PHE A 56 13.68 26.92 6.18
C PHE A 56 13.22 25.46 6.38
N PHE A 57 13.27 25.01 7.63
CA PHE A 57 12.77 23.72 8.03
C PHE A 57 11.31 23.80 8.50
N LYS A 58 10.48 22.95 7.95
CA LYS A 58 9.14 22.64 8.45
C LYS A 58 9.26 21.60 9.56
N THR A 59 8.48 21.74 10.63
CA THR A 59 8.47 20.77 11.73
C THR A 59 7.32 19.80 11.55
N VAL A 60 7.61 18.50 11.68
CA VAL A 60 6.58 17.45 11.74
C VAL A 60 5.77 17.60 13.03
N HIS A 61 4.46 17.38 12.97
CA HIS A 61 3.57 17.46 14.11
C HIS A 61 3.27 16.10 14.70
N ASN A 62 3.22 16.02 16.03
CA ASN A 62 2.78 14.88 16.80
C ASN A 62 1.31 15.06 17.21
N ARG A 63 0.56 13.97 17.26
CA ARG A 63 -0.84 13.95 17.68
C ARG A 63 -1.00 13.59 19.17
N ILE A 64 0.11 13.39 19.87
CA ILE A 64 0.16 13.01 21.28
C ILE A 64 1.03 14.04 21.99
N GLY A 65 0.50 14.60 23.09
CA GLY A 65 1.22 15.53 23.97
C GLY A 65 1.67 14.86 25.27
N PHE A 66 2.45 15.57 26.05
CA PHE A 66 2.73 15.19 27.44
C PHE A 66 1.48 15.38 28.33
N PRO A 67 1.41 14.66 29.48
CA PRO A 67 0.30 14.85 30.44
C PRO A 67 0.06 16.32 30.75
N GLY A 68 -1.21 16.75 30.53
CA GLY A 68 -1.62 18.13 30.72
C GLY A 68 -1.24 19.11 29.60
N GLN A 69 -0.63 18.66 28.52
CA GLN A 69 -0.33 19.49 27.34
C GLN A 69 -1.53 19.45 26.37
N PRO A 70 -2.16 20.59 26.07
CA PRO A 70 -3.24 20.65 25.08
C PRO A 70 -2.72 20.23 23.71
N VAL A 71 -3.49 19.40 23.00
CA VAL A 71 -3.18 19.00 21.61
C VAL A 71 -4.10 19.77 20.67
N PRO A 72 -3.59 20.77 19.94
CA PRO A 72 -4.35 21.47 18.92
C PRO A 72 -4.83 20.53 17.81
N GLU A 73 -5.79 20.94 17.03
CA GLU A 73 -6.28 20.17 15.88
C GLU A 73 -5.17 19.85 14.87
N ASP A 74 -4.23 20.77 14.67
CA ASP A 74 -3.03 20.55 13.83
C ASP A 74 -1.97 19.64 14.47
N GLY A 75 -2.11 19.28 15.73
CA GLY A 75 -1.10 18.60 16.52
C GLY A 75 -0.06 19.56 17.09
N ILE A 76 0.89 19.01 17.82
CA ILE A 76 1.98 19.74 18.49
C ILE A 76 3.26 19.52 17.69
N ARG A 77 4.07 20.55 17.51
CA ARG A 77 5.39 20.42 16.86
C ARG A 77 6.24 19.37 17.58
N THR A 78 6.92 18.52 16.82
CA THR A 78 7.80 17.49 17.44
C THR A 78 8.97 18.08 18.22
N THR A 79 9.27 19.37 18.06
CA THR A 79 10.20 20.11 18.92
C THR A 79 9.68 20.30 20.35
N GLU A 80 8.36 20.23 20.55
CA GLU A 80 7.65 20.44 21.83
C GLU A 80 6.98 19.15 22.33
N ALA A 81 6.63 18.24 21.43
CA ALA A 81 6.08 16.91 21.69
C ALA A 81 6.82 15.87 20.83
N PRO A 82 8.02 15.40 21.26
CA PRO A 82 8.87 14.57 20.43
C PRO A 82 8.26 13.20 20.15
N ILE A 83 8.68 12.57 19.05
CA ILE A 83 8.24 11.23 18.65
C ILE A 83 8.93 10.20 19.55
N GLN A 84 8.16 9.43 20.32
CA GLN A 84 8.61 8.33 21.17
C GLN A 84 8.56 6.99 20.42
N LYS A 85 9.28 6.94 19.29
CA LYS A 85 9.53 5.75 18.46
C LYS A 85 10.92 5.84 17.85
N PHE A 86 11.49 4.69 17.48
CA PHE A 86 12.79 4.60 16.80
C PHE A 86 12.65 4.48 15.27
N ARG A 87 11.46 4.55 14.74
CA ARG A 87 11.17 4.71 13.32
C ARG A 87 9.93 5.58 13.10
N TRP A 88 9.91 6.28 11.97
CA TRP A 88 8.79 7.16 11.63
C TRP A 88 8.61 7.23 10.12
N VAL A 89 7.40 6.94 9.62
CA VAL A 89 7.04 7.19 8.22
C VAL A 89 6.51 8.60 8.09
N HIS A 90 7.04 9.37 7.14
CA HIS A 90 6.61 10.73 6.86
C HIS A 90 6.28 10.94 5.39
N PHE A 91 5.18 11.66 5.16
CA PHE A 91 4.73 12.14 3.86
C PHE A 91 4.95 13.64 3.81
N PRO A 92 5.94 14.14 3.09
CA PRO A 92 6.04 15.58 2.84
C PRO A 92 4.88 16.03 1.94
N PHE A 93 4.36 17.22 2.22
CA PHE A 93 3.18 17.73 1.49
C PHE A 93 3.43 17.84 -0.02
N ASN A 94 4.63 18.30 -0.41
CA ASN A 94 5.05 18.54 -1.78
C ASN A 94 6.08 17.47 -2.21
N ALA A 95 5.75 16.16 -2.04
CA ALA A 95 6.67 15.07 -2.39
C ALA A 95 7.15 15.11 -3.85
N ASP A 96 6.38 15.72 -4.75
CA ASP A 96 6.65 15.83 -6.18
C ASP A 96 7.70 16.89 -6.56
N LEU A 97 8.15 17.72 -5.62
CA LEU A 97 9.12 18.76 -5.94
C LEU A 97 10.44 18.14 -6.42
N PRO A 98 10.98 18.60 -7.56
CA PRO A 98 12.27 18.13 -8.04
C PRO A 98 13.39 18.63 -7.13
N GLY A 99 14.36 17.76 -6.86
CA GLY A 99 15.50 18.04 -6.00
C GLY A 99 15.52 17.23 -4.73
N LYS A 100 16.42 17.60 -3.80
CA LYS A 100 16.63 16.85 -2.56
C LYS A 100 15.87 17.48 -1.40
N PHE A 101 15.15 16.64 -0.67
CA PHE A 101 14.61 16.96 0.64
C PHE A 101 15.70 16.73 1.70
N THR A 102 15.88 17.68 2.64
CA THR A 102 16.76 17.51 3.79
C THR A 102 15.94 17.18 5.01
N TYR A 103 16.19 16.06 5.64
CA TYR A 103 15.61 15.70 6.94
C TYR A 103 16.61 15.98 8.06
N ARG A 104 16.10 16.60 9.14
CA ARG A 104 16.83 16.83 10.38
C ARG A 104 16.11 16.14 11.51
N VAL A 105 16.81 15.26 12.23
CA VAL A 105 16.31 14.56 13.41
C VAL A 105 17.15 14.97 14.60
N THR A 106 16.49 15.45 15.66
CA THR A 106 17.16 15.98 16.87
C THR A 106 16.67 15.24 18.10
N PRO A 107 17.54 14.62 18.91
CA PRO A 107 17.12 13.97 20.15
C PRO A 107 16.74 15.04 21.18
N LYS A 108 15.64 14.80 21.90
CA LYS A 108 15.10 15.71 22.93
C LYS A 108 15.22 15.07 24.30
N TYR A 109 15.64 15.88 25.25
CA TYR A 109 15.77 15.50 26.65
C TYR A 109 14.89 16.41 27.51
N MET A 110 14.44 15.90 28.65
CA MET A 110 13.60 16.68 29.57
C MET A 110 14.25 16.74 30.96
N GLY A 111 14.61 17.93 31.38
CA GLY A 111 15.10 18.16 32.72
C GLY A 111 14.05 18.02 33.82
N ALA A 112 14.47 18.01 35.08
CA ALA A 112 13.60 17.82 36.24
C ALA A 112 12.44 18.85 36.33
N ALA A 113 12.66 20.07 35.84
CA ALA A 113 11.62 21.12 35.76
C ALA A 113 10.68 20.98 34.55
N GLY A 114 10.79 19.92 33.74
CA GLY A 114 9.98 19.70 32.54
C GLY A 114 10.43 20.48 31.30
N ALA A 115 11.53 21.26 31.39
CA ALA A 115 12.07 21.97 30.25
C ALA A 115 12.75 21.01 29.25
N LEU A 116 12.48 21.19 27.95
CA LEU A 116 13.07 20.42 26.88
C LEU A 116 14.40 21.03 26.43
N THR A 117 15.40 20.18 26.29
CA THR A 117 16.69 20.50 25.68
C THR A 117 16.94 19.65 24.44
N SER A 118 17.89 20.04 23.60
CA SER A 118 18.24 19.35 22.37
C SER A 118 19.66 18.83 22.43
N GLY A 119 19.86 17.62 21.92
CA GLY A 119 21.19 17.12 21.61
C GLY A 119 21.60 17.38 20.17
N GLU A 120 22.74 16.79 19.75
CA GLU A 120 23.29 16.90 18.41
C GLU A 120 22.40 16.21 17.38
N ALA A 121 21.96 16.94 16.37
CA ALA A 121 21.09 16.45 15.32
C ALA A 121 21.83 15.59 14.28
N GLN A 122 21.10 14.73 13.60
CA GLN A 122 21.51 14.11 12.34
C GLN A 122 20.76 14.77 11.19
N GLU A 123 21.44 14.94 10.07
CA GLU A 123 20.84 15.37 8.81
C GLU A 123 21.21 14.40 7.70
N ALA A 124 20.26 14.18 6.79
CA ALA A 124 20.47 13.44 5.55
C ALA A 124 19.56 13.97 4.45
N GLU A 125 20.01 13.84 3.20
CA GLU A 125 19.33 14.38 2.03
C GLU A 125 19.03 13.27 1.02
N LEU A 126 17.81 13.25 0.47
CA LEU A 126 17.44 12.37 -0.63
C LEU A 126 16.42 13.04 -1.55
N ALA A 127 16.41 12.64 -2.82
CA ALA A 127 15.35 13.02 -3.76
C ALA A 127 14.17 12.06 -3.59
N LEU A 128 12.96 12.62 -3.56
CA LEU A 128 11.73 11.85 -3.69
C LEU A 128 11.39 11.82 -5.18
N MET A 129 11.74 10.72 -5.84
CA MET A 129 11.56 10.58 -7.28
C MET A 129 10.14 10.13 -7.57
N ARG A 130 9.59 10.56 -8.71
CA ARG A 130 8.27 10.09 -9.18
C ARG A 130 8.29 8.66 -9.68
N GLU A 131 9.41 8.23 -10.26
CA GLU A 131 9.58 6.86 -10.71
C GLU A 131 10.49 6.11 -9.74
N THR A 132 10.07 4.92 -9.35
CA THR A 132 10.81 4.08 -8.41
C THR A 132 12.17 3.69 -9.00
N ILE A 133 12.19 3.23 -10.26
CA ILE A 133 13.40 3.05 -11.07
C ILE A 133 13.21 3.81 -12.39
N PRO A 134 13.85 4.98 -12.54
CA PRO A 134 13.61 5.87 -13.67
C PRO A 134 13.72 5.20 -15.05
N GLY A 135 12.71 5.42 -15.89
CA GLY A 135 12.63 4.89 -17.25
C GLY A 135 12.37 3.38 -17.36
N LYS A 136 12.15 2.67 -16.24
CA LYS A 136 11.96 1.22 -16.23
C LYS A 136 10.69 0.79 -15.56
N LEU A 137 10.47 1.19 -14.32
CA LEU A 137 9.26 0.86 -13.60
C LEU A 137 8.92 1.92 -12.54
N ASN A 138 7.63 2.01 -12.26
CA ASN A 138 7.11 2.85 -11.20
C ASN A 138 6.10 2.10 -10.33
N VAL A 139 6.33 2.10 -9.02
CA VAL A 139 5.36 1.67 -8.01
C VAL A 139 4.44 2.83 -7.72
N ALA A 140 3.14 2.60 -7.64
CA ALA A 140 2.16 3.62 -7.32
C ALA A 140 1.09 3.07 -6.37
N PHE A 141 0.78 3.83 -5.33
CA PHE A 141 -0.22 3.45 -4.34
C PHE A 141 -1.43 4.38 -4.39
N THR A 142 -2.60 3.86 -3.98
CA THR A 142 -3.70 4.71 -3.53
C THR A 142 -3.50 5.02 -2.05
N ARG A 143 -4.01 6.16 -1.58
CA ARG A 143 -4.00 6.44 -0.13
C ARG A 143 -5.09 5.69 0.61
N GLY A 144 -6.30 5.59 0.05
CA GLY A 144 -7.40 4.81 0.59
C GLY A 144 -7.85 5.18 2.02
N PHE A 145 -7.31 6.24 2.61
CA PHE A 145 -7.56 6.61 4.01
C PHE A 145 -8.53 7.77 4.14
N VAL A 146 -9.76 7.58 3.70
CA VAL A 146 -10.86 8.53 3.95
C VAL A 146 -11.12 8.74 5.45
N SER A 147 -10.75 7.78 6.28
CA SER A 147 -10.84 7.86 7.74
C SER A 147 -9.58 8.42 8.41
N SER A 148 -8.61 8.94 7.66
CA SER A 148 -7.43 9.55 8.25
C SER A 148 -7.71 10.96 8.76
N GLN A 149 -7.09 11.34 9.88
CA GLN A 149 -7.17 12.72 10.39
C GLN A 149 -6.66 13.74 9.36
N ALA A 150 -5.73 13.35 8.49
CA ALA A 150 -5.23 14.21 7.43
C ALA A 150 -6.31 14.49 6.38
N PHE A 151 -7.10 13.49 6.00
CA PHE A 151 -8.23 13.66 5.09
C PHE A 151 -9.31 14.56 5.73
N VAL A 152 -9.71 14.25 6.97
CA VAL A 152 -10.69 15.05 7.72
C VAL A 152 -10.30 16.52 7.75
N ARG A 153 -9.08 16.81 8.17
CA ARG A 153 -8.58 18.18 8.27
C ARG A 153 -8.57 18.93 6.93
N ASN A 154 -8.25 18.24 5.84
CA ASN A 154 -8.09 18.90 4.54
C ASN A 154 -9.41 19.06 3.79
N PHE A 155 -10.40 18.17 4.03
CA PHE A 155 -11.57 18.07 3.17
C PHE A 155 -12.91 17.89 3.92
N ALA A 156 -12.92 17.73 5.23
CA ALA A 156 -14.11 17.38 5.99
C ALA A 156 -14.49 18.42 7.05
N ALA A 157 -14.16 19.69 6.81
CA ALA A 157 -14.52 20.78 7.73
C ALA A 157 -16.05 20.91 7.93
N ASP A 158 -16.83 20.56 6.89
CA ASP A 158 -18.29 20.60 6.90
C ASP A 158 -18.87 19.23 6.51
N GLU A 159 -19.79 18.69 7.30
CA GLU A 159 -20.48 17.42 7.03
C GLU A 159 -21.58 17.52 5.97
N PRO A 160 -21.89 16.41 5.29
CA PRO A 160 -21.34 15.06 5.21
C PRO A 160 -20.41 14.84 3.98
N THR A 161 -19.12 14.98 4.18
CA THR A 161 -18.13 15.12 3.10
C THR A 161 -18.02 13.90 2.18
N ILE A 162 -18.01 12.68 2.73
CA ILE A 162 -17.68 11.49 1.93
C ILE A 162 -18.76 11.12 0.91
N ILE A 163 -20.04 11.31 1.24
CA ILE A 163 -21.16 11.03 0.33
C ILE A 163 -21.26 12.05 -0.82
N THR A 164 -20.56 13.19 -0.69
CA THR A 164 -20.45 14.19 -1.76
C THR A 164 -19.25 13.93 -2.66
N LEU A 165 -18.36 13.00 -2.28
CA LEU A 165 -17.14 12.66 -3.00
C LEU A 165 -17.20 11.32 -3.73
N VAL A 166 -17.85 10.30 -3.14
CA VAL A 166 -17.95 8.95 -3.71
C VAL A 166 -19.40 8.45 -3.67
N PRO A 167 -19.80 7.59 -4.60
CA PRO A 167 -21.17 7.08 -4.64
C PRO A 167 -21.49 6.23 -3.40
N PRO A 168 -22.76 6.21 -2.95
CA PRO A 168 -23.17 5.43 -1.78
C PRO A 168 -23.08 3.91 -2.03
N ASP A 169 -23.22 3.50 -3.28
CA ASP A 169 -23.05 2.11 -3.72
C ASP A 169 -22.37 2.02 -5.10
N GLY A 170 -21.88 0.82 -5.46
CA GLY A 170 -21.19 0.59 -6.73
C GLY A 170 -22.09 0.75 -7.96
N ASP A 171 -23.38 0.44 -7.82
CA ASP A 171 -24.35 0.45 -8.95
C ASP A 171 -24.61 1.86 -9.49
N GLN A 172 -24.47 2.88 -8.65
CA GLN A 172 -24.59 4.29 -9.03
C GLN A 172 -23.28 4.86 -9.59
N GLY A 173 -22.18 4.11 -9.54
CA GLY A 173 -20.84 4.63 -9.83
C GLY A 173 -20.70 5.32 -11.17
N LEU A 174 -21.26 4.76 -12.26
CA LEU A 174 -21.13 5.31 -13.62
C LEU A 174 -21.82 6.66 -13.81
N ASP A 175 -22.85 6.95 -13.04
CA ASP A 175 -23.66 8.17 -13.16
C ASP A 175 -23.36 9.18 -12.04
N PHE A 176 -22.54 8.79 -11.08
CA PHE A 176 -22.25 9.65 -9.94
C PHE A 176 -21.33 10.80 -10.31
N VAL A 177 -21.74 11.99 -9.92
CA VAL A 177 -20.95 13.22 -10.07
C VAL A 177 -20.68 13.78 -8.68
N PRO A 178 -19.42 13.91 -8.27
CA PRO A 178 -19.07 14.52 -6.98
C PRO A 178 -19.60 15.95 -6.87
N THR A 179 -20.20 16.29 -5.73
CA THR A 179 -20.76 17.61 -5.44
C THR A 179 -19.96 18.42 -4.44
N HIS A 180 -18.93 17.85 -3.84
CA HIS A 180 -18.05 18.55 -2.91
C HIS A 180 -17.28 19.68 -3.59
N ALA A 181 -17.15 20.82 -2.95
CA ALA A 181 -16.47 22.00 -3.52
C ALA A 181 -15.01 21.70 -3.92
N ASP A 182 -14.31 20.91 -3.11
CA ASP A 182 -12.92 20.49 -3.33
C ASP A 182 -12.78 19.11 -3.96
N ALA A 183 -13.79 18.60 -4.68
CA ALA A 183 -13.84 17.23 -5.18
C ALA A 183 -12.56 16.82 -5.93
N GLN A 184 -12.07 17.64 -6.84
CA GLN A 184 -10.84 17.34 -7.62
C GLN A 184 -9.60 17.14 -6.72
N ARG A 185 -9.43 18.02 -5.71
CA ARG A 185 -8.31 17.92 -4.76
C ARG A 185 -8.45 16.70 -3.85
N ALA A 186 -9.66 16.43 -3.37
CA ALA A 186 -9.94 15.29 -2.51
C ALA A 186 -9.73 13.97 -3.25
N LEU A 187 -10.24 13.83 -4.47
CA LEU A 187 -10.06 12.65 -5.31
C LEU A 187 -8.58 12.46 -5.71
N ALA A 188 -7.87 13.53 -6.07
CA ALA A 188 -6.43 13.46 -6.33
C ALA A 188 -5.66 13.01 -5.09
N TRP A 189 -6.05 13.46 -3.90
CA TRP A 189 -5.42 13.05 -2.65
C TRP A 189 -5.70 11.58 -2.31
N MET A 190 -6.95 11.10 -2.47
CA MET A 190 -7.34 9.71 -2.19
C MET A 190 -6.72 8.73 -3.19
N GLY A 191 -6.84 9.03 -4.47
CA GLY A 191 -6.35 8.16 -5.55
C GLY A 191 -4.84 8.21 -5.72
N PHE A 192 -4.21 9.29 -5.24
CA PHE A 192 -2.78 9.54 -5.20
C PHE A 192 -2.06 9.15 -6.49
N GLU A 193 -0.94 8.45 -6.40
CA GLU A 193 -0.11 8.08 -7.56
C GLU A 193 -0.77 7.05 -8.46
N ALA A 194 -1.47 6.05 -7.90
CA ALA A 194 -2.15 5.03 -8.70
C ALA A 194 -3.23 5.63 -9.62
N ARG A 195 -3.97 6.64 -9.15
CA ARG A 195 -4.90 7.39 -9.99
C ARG A 195 -4.19 8.20 -11.06
N ALA A 196 -3.15 8.95 -10.64
CA ALA A 196 -2.40 9.81 -11.55
C ALA A 196 -1.78 8.99 -12.69
N GLU A 197 -1.16 7.86 -12.38
CA GLU A 197 -0.53 6.96 -13.35
C GLU A 197 -1.57 6.35 -14.30
N THR A 198 -2.69 5.84 -13.77
CA THR A 198 -3.76 5.26 -14.59
C THR A 198 -4.35 6.25 -15.58
N LEU A 199 -4.69 7.46 -15.12
CA LEU A 199 -5.31 8.47 -15.99
C LEU A 199 -4.32 9.02 -17.01
N ALA A 200 -3.08 9.31 -16.59
CA ALA A 200 -2.03 9.80 -17.48
C ALA A 200 -1.67 8.76 -18.56
N LEU A 201 -1.65 7.47 -18.23
CA LEU A 201 -1.42 6.40 -19.19
C LEU A 201 -2.50 6.39 -20.29
N LEU A 202 -3.77 6.46 -19.91
CA LEU A 202 -4.89 6.50 -20.86
C LEU A 202 -4.91 7.80 -21.70
N ASP A 203 -4.61 8.95 -21.08
CA ASP A 203 -4.52 10.22 -21.81
C ASP A 203 -3.38 10.20 -22.84
N ARG A 204 -2.18 9.71 -22.47
CA ARG A 204 -1.05 9.55 -23.40
C ARG A 204 -1.37 8.55 -24.53
N ALA A 205 -2.07 7.45 -24.23
CA ALA A 205 -2.48 6.48 -25.23
C ALA A 205 -3.40 7.11 -26.29
N ARG A 206 -4.38 7.89 -25.86
CA ARG A 206 -5.28 8.64 -26.74
C ARG A 206 -4.51 9.64 -27.62
N GLU A 207 -3.64 10.44 -26.99
CA GLU A 207 -2.89 11.51 -27.69
C GLU A 207 -1.93 10.96 -28.74
N SER A 208 -1.32 9.81 -28.47
CA SER A 208 -0.41 9.14 -29.42
C SER A 208 -1.11 8.22 -30.42
N GLY A 209 -2.41 7.96 -30.28
CA GLY A 209 -3.14 6.98 -31.10
C GLY A 209 -2.66 5.53 -30.87
N ALA A 210 -2.15 5.24 -29.68
CA ALA A 210 -1.60 3.96 -29.31
C ALA A 210 -2.67 2.87 -29.18
N GLU A 211 -2.26 1.61 -29.42
CA GLU A 211 -3.13 0.46 -29.15
C GLU A 211 -3.17 0.16 -27.65
N VAL A 212 -4.38 -0.11 -27.14
CA VAL A 212 -4.61 -0.42 -25.73
C VAL A 212 -5.26 -1.79 -25.58
N ARG A 213 -4.74 -2.57 -24.65
CA ARG A 213 -5.34 -3.79 -24.14
C ARG A 213 -5.59 -3.64 -22.66
N ALA A 214 -6.83 -3.85 -22.23
CA ALA A 214 -7.20 -3.73 -20.82
C ALA A 214 -8.00 -4.95 -20.35
N ILE A 215 -7.79 -5.33 -19.08
CA ILE A 215 -8.62 -6.30 -18.39
C ILE A 215 -9.11 -5.66 -17.10
N ALA A 216 -10.42 -5.62 -16.91
CA ALA A 216 -11.06 -4.97 -15.78
C ALA A 216 -11.98 -5.94 -15.03
N TYR A 217 -11.72 -6.13 -13.75
CA TYR A 217 -12.64 -6.81 -12.84
C TYR A 217 -13.82 -5.87 -12.51
N ASP A 218 -13.61 -4.82 -11.71
CA ASP A 218 -14.60 -3.74 -11.52
C ASP A 218 -14.37 -2.62 -12.54
N LEU A 219 -15.45 -2.09 -13.12
CA LEU A 219 -15.38 -0.98 -14.07
C LEU A 219 -16.59 -0.04 -13.91
N ASN A 220 -16.55 0.84 -12.92
CA ASN A 220 -17.66 1.75 -12.63
C ASN A 220 -17.24 3.22 -12.39
N LEU A 221 -15.98 3.57 -12.74
CA LEU A 221 -15.47 4.92 -12.55
C LEU A 221 -15.59 5.74 -13.85
N PRO A 222 -16.43 6.81 -13.89
CA PRO A 222 -16.68 7.60 -15.10
C PRO A 222 -15.43 8.15 -15.75
N GLU A 223 -14.48 8.67 -14.96
CA GLU A 223 -13.25 9.26 -15.49
C GLU A 223 -12.34 8.25 -16.22
N VAL A 224 -12.40 6.95 -15.85
CA VAL A 224 -11.71 5.87 -16.54
C VAL A 224 -12.50 5.43 -17.77
N VAL A 225 -13.81 5.17 -17.60
CA VAL A 225 -14.66 4.71 -18.72
C VAL A 225 -14.66 5.71 -19.86
N THR A 226 -14.78 7.01 -19.59
CA THR A 226 -14.76 8.05 -20.63
C THR A 226 -13.41 8.10 -21.39
N ARG A 227 -12.30 7.84 -20.71
CA ARG A 227 -10.99 7.75 -21.36
C ARG A 227 -10.85 6.50 -22.23
N LEU A 228 -11.39 5.38 -21.77
CA LEU A 228 -11.45 4.15 -22.57
C LEU A 228 -12.33 4.33 -23.82
N GLU A 229 -13.48 4.97 -23.70
CA GLU A 229 -14.35 5.32 -24.85
C GLU A 229 -13.60 6.19 -25.88
N ALA A 230 -12.81 7.15 -25.41
CA ALA A 230 -12.08 8.07 -26.28
C ALA A 230 -10.96 7.40 -27.10
N LEU A 231 -10.58 6.16 -26.78
CA LEU A 231 -9.62 5.36 -27.56
C LEU A 231 -10.24 4.78 -28.85
N GLY A 232 -11.57 4.66 -28.90
CA GLY A 232 -12.29 4.09 -30.06
C GLY A 232 -11.78 2.70 -30.43
N ASP A 233 -11.51 2.46 -31.71
CA ASP A 233 -11.04 1.18 -32.26
C ASP A 233 -9.63 0.76 -31.82
N LYS A 234 -8.88 1.62 -31.15
CA LYS A 234 -7.58 1.31 -30.55
C LYS A 234 -7.70 0.49 -29.27
N LEU A 235 -8.86 0.50 -28.63
CA LEU A 235 -9.13 -0.28 -27.43
C LEU A 235 -9.57 -1.70 -27.76
N LYS A 236 -8.96 -2.70 -27.10
CA LYS A 236 -9.57 -4.01 -26.84
C LYS A 236 -9.65 -4.24 -25.34
N ILE A 237 -10.78 -4.73 -24.84
CA ILE A 237 -10.97 -4.90 -23.39
C ILE A 237 -11.73 -6.19 -23.06
N ILE A 238 -11.32 -6.81 -21.96
CA ILE A 238 -12.05 -7.88 -21.28
C ILE A 238 -12.61 -7.31 -19.98
N ILE A 239 -13.90 -7.49 -19.75
CA ILE A 239 -14.58 -7.04 -18.53
C ILE A 239 -15.23 -8.26 -17.88
N ASP A 240 -14.99 -8.44 -16.57
CA ASP A 240 -15.54 -9.56 -15.81
C ASP A 240 -17.08 -9.63 -15.90
N ASP A 241 -17.63 -10.83 -16.10
CA ASP A 241 -19.07 -11.10 -16.11
C ASP A 241 -19.48 -12.22 -15.13
N SER A 242 -18.67 -12.42 -14.12
CA SER A 242 -18.95 -13.40 -13.07
C SER A 242 -20.22 -13.04 -12.31
N ASP A 243 -20.88 -14.08 -11.79
CA ASP A 243 -22.13 -14.00 -11.05
C ASP A 243 -23.24 -13.17 -11.73
N ARG A 244 -24.12 -13.87 -12.45
CA ARG A 244 -25.23 -13.27 -13.19
C ARG A 244 -26.42 -12.86 -12.33
N THR A 245 -26.39 -13.18 -11.05
CA THR A 245 -27.49 -12.89 -10.11
C THR A 245 -27.22 -11.66 -9.26
N GLU A 246 -26.06 -11.58 -8.65
CA GLU A 246 -25.69 -10.51 -7.70
C GLU A 246 -24.40 -9.77 -8.10
N GLY A 247 -23.59 -10.34 -9.01
CA GLY A 247 -22.29 -9.82 -9.41
C GLY A 247 -22.27 -9.03 -10.72
N HIS A 248 -21.11 -9.05 -11.38
CA HIS A 248 -20.82 -8.27 -12.58
C HIS A 248 -21.61 -8.74 -13.80
N GLY A 249 -22.04 -10.01 -13.85
CA GLY A 249 -22.83 -10.57 -14.94
C GLY A 249 -24.30 -10.16 -14.94
N ARG A 250 -24.80 -9.41 -13.96
CA ARG A 250 -26.18 -8.91 -13.91
C ARG A 250 -26.51 -8.01 -15.10
N PRO A 251 -27.74 -8.05 -15.62
CA PRO A 251 -28.15 -7.22 -16.78
C PRO A 251 -27.89 -5.71 -16.61
N ASN A 252 -28.01 -5.18 -15.41
CA ASN A 252 -27.86 -3.75 -15.11
C ASN A 252 -26.65 -3.43 -14.24
N SER A 253 -25.69 -4.36 -14.11
CA SER A 253 -24.47 -4.08 -13.38
C SER A 253 -23.69 -2.91 -14.01
N PRO A 254 -22.90 -2.17 -13.25
CA PRO A 254 -22.03 -1.14 -13.80
C PRO A 254 -21.13 -1.66 -14.92
N GLU A 255 -20.60 -2.88 -14.78
CA GLU A 255 -19.75 -3.54 -15.77
C GLU A 255 -20.50 -3.85 -17.05
N THR A 256 -21.80 -4.25 -16.98
CA THR A 256 -22.65 -4.46 -18.16
C THR A 256 -22.89 -3.14 -18.87
N ARG A 257 -23.26 -2.08 -18.15
CA ARG A 257 -23.49 -0.74 -18.71
C ARG A 257 -22.20 -0.12 -19.29
N ALA A 258 -21.06 -0.30 -18.63
CA ALA A 258 -19.76 0.13 -19.14
C ALA A 258 -19.40 -0.63 -20.44
N ALA A 259 -19.66 -1.94 -20.50
CA ALA A 259 -19.43 -2.73 -21.71
C ALA A 259 -20.29 -2.23 -22.88
N GLU A 260 -21.57 -1.91 -22.66
CA GLU A 260 -22.46 -1.35 -23.70
C GLU A 260 -21.93 -0.02 -24.27
N ARG A 261 -21.44 0.88 -23.38
CA ARG A 261 -20.81 2.14 -23.79
C ARG A 261 -19.54 1.90 -24.62
N LEU A 262 -18.69 0.96 -24.18
CA LEU A 262 -17.44 0.63 -24.87
C LEU A 262 -17.70 -0.14 -26.20
N ILE A 263 -18.76 -0.93 -26.31
CA ILE A 263 -19.18 -1.52 -27.57
C ILE A 263 -19.58 -0.43 -28.57
N ALA A 264 -20.27 0.60 -28.12
CA ALA A 264 -20.68 1.70 -28.99
C ALA A 264 -19.48 2.53 -29.51
N SER A 265 -18.41 2.67 -28.73
CA SER A 265 -17.21 3.45 -29.10
C SER A 265 -16.12 2.62 -29.79
N ALA A 266 -15.80 1.44 -29.29
CA ALA A 266 -14.71 0.59 -29.76
C ALA A 266 -15.17 -0.51 -30.75
N GLY A 267 -16.45 -0.80 -30.82
CA GLY A 267 -17.04 -1.89 -31.62
C GLY A 267 -17.12 -3.22 -30.84
N ALA A 268 -18.16 -4.00 -31.14
CA ALA A 268 -18.46 -5.25 -30.44
C ALA A 268 -17.35 -6.31 -30.52
N ALA A 269 -16.55 -6.30 -31.58
CA ALA A 269 -15.43 -7.23 -31.74
C ALA A 269 -14.24 -6.95 -30.79
N ASN A 270 -14.21 -5.77 -30.16
CA ASN A 270 -13.14 -5.32 -29.28
C ASN A 270 -13.50 -5.37 -27.80
N VAL A 271 -14.75 -5.68 -27.45
CA VAL A 271 -15.22 -5.76 -26.07
C VAL A 271 -15.69 -7.17 -25.76
N LYS A 272 -15.06 -7.82 -24.80
CA LYS A 272 -15.42 -9.16 -24.35
C LYS A 272 -15.89 -9.14 -22.91
N ARG A 273 -17.03 -9.77 -22.63
CA ARG A 273 -17.48 -10.12 -21.30
C ARG A 273 -17.04 -11.56 -21.01
N GLN A 274 -16.29 -11.76 -19.94
CA GLN A 274 -15.68 -13.05 -19.65
C GLN A 274 -15.32 -13.19 -18.17
N HIS A 275 -15.61 -14.33 -17.59
CA HIS A 275 -14.91 -14.85 -16.39
C HIS A 275 -14.12 -16.10 -16.77
N MET A 276 -13.15 -16.49 -15.95
CA MET A 276 -12.44 -17.76 -16.09
C MET A 276 -13.26 -18.88 -15.43
N ALA A 277 -12.66 -19.82 -14.69
CA ALA A 277 -13.47 -20.79 -13.97
C ALA A 277 -14.31 -20.12 -12.86
N ASN A 278 -13.77 -19.02 -12.27
CA ASN A 278 -14.44 -18.24 -11.25
C ASN A 278 -14.51 -16.75 -11.64
N LEU A 279 -13.39 -16.01 -11.67
CA LEU A 279 -13.34 -14.56 -11.94
C LEU A 279 -12.34 -14.23 -13.05
N GLN A 280 -12.61 -13.18 -13.82
CA GLN A 280 -11.57 -12.45 -14.55
C GLN A 280 -11.06 -11.32 -13.66
N HIS A 281 -10.20 -11.68 -12.70
CA HIS A 281 -9.88 -10.80 -11.59
C HIS A 281 -8.69 -9.87 -11.85
N GLN A 282 -8.17 -9.78 -13.07
CA GLN A 282 -7.11 -8.84 -13.41
C GLN A 282 -7.58 -7.38 -13.37
N LYS A 283 -6.63 -6.49 -13.13
CA LYS A 283 -6.77 -5.03 -13.18
C LYS A 283 -5.52 -4.51 -13.88
N SER A 284 -5.54 -4.57 -15.21
CA SER A 284 -4.34 -4.27 -15.99
C SER A 284 -4.65 -3.49 -17.25
N ILE A 285 -3.73 -2.61 -17.64
CA ILE A 285 -3.80 -1.79 -18.85
C ILE A 285 -2.43 -1.85 -19.52
N ALA A 286 -2.40 -2.21 -20.80
CA ALA A 286 -1.19 -2.21 -21.59
C ALA A 286 -1.36 -1.27 -22.80
N VAL A 287 -0.36 -0.42 -23.02
CA VAL A 287 -0.32 0.58 -24.08
C VAL A 287 0.87 0.29 -24.98
N ARG A 288 0.60 0.00 -26.26
CA ARG A 288 1.60 -0.24 -27.29
C ARG A 288 1.69 0.92 -28.26
N GLY A 289 2.87 1.54 -28.32
CA GLY A 289 3.13 2.75 -29.11
C GLY A 289 3.29 3.99 -28.24
N GLY A 290 4.15 4.90 -28.64
CA GLY A 290 4.60 6.00 -27.82
C GLY A 290 5.52 5.52 -26.70
N ILE A 291 5.10 5.61 -25.45
CA ILE A 291 5.80 4.98 -24.31
C ILE A 291 5.11 3.64 -24.03
N SER A 292 5.77 2.54 -24.40
CA SER A 292 5.30 1.17 -24.14
C SER A 292 5.20 0.91 -22.64
N THR A 293 3.98 0.77 -22.11
CA THR A 293 3.75 0.63 -20.66
C THR A 293 2.69 -0.41 -20.37
N VAL A 294 2.98 -1.33 -19.43
CA VAL A 294 1.99 -2.20 -18.81
C VAL A 294 1.77 -1.77 -17.38
N LEU A 295 0.52 -1.57 -16.98
CA LEU A 295 0.10 -1.34 -15.61
C LEU A 295 -0.48 -2.64 -15.03
N TYR A 296 0.19 -3.18 -14.01
CA TYR A 296 -0.24 -4.32 -13.20
C TYR A 296 -0.69 -3.85 -11.81
N GLY A 297 -1.36 -4.70 -11.04
CA GLY A 297 -1.58 -4.43 -9.62
C GLY A 297 -2.93 -4.88 -9.08
N SER A 298 -3.27 -4.38 -7.91
CA SER A 298 -4.51 -4.67 -7.19
C SER A 298 -5.60 -3.62 -7.38
N THR A 299 -5.31 -2.52 -8.07
CA THR A 299 -6.19 -1.34 -8.20
C THR A 299 -7.32 -1.58 -9.18
N ASN A 300 -8.53 -1.80 -8.70
CA ASN A 300 -9.72 -1.87 -9.55
C ASN A 300 -9.98 -0.51 -10.23
N LEU A 301 -10.49 -0.55 -11.46
CA LEU A 301 -10.88 0.64 -12.23
C LEU A 301 -12.26 1.15 -11.78
N SER A 302 -12.41 1.35 -10.50
CA SER A 302 -13.66 1.64 -9.82
C SER A 302 -13.49 2.69 -8.74
N TRP A 303 -14.62 3.28 -8.29
CA TRP A 303 -14.63 4.22 -7.15
C TRP A 303 -13.98 3.62 -5.90
N ARG A 304 -14.30 2.36 -5.59
CA ARG A 304 -13.68 1.66 -4.47
C ARG A 304 -12.17 1.48 -4.66
N GLY A 305 -11.80 1.00 -5.86
CA GLY A 305 -10.42 0.66 -6.15
C GLY A 305 -9.47 1.85 -6.07
N LEU A 306 -9.89 3.00 -6.60
CA LEU A 306 -9.03 4.18 -6.66
C LEU A 306 -9.16 5.11 -5.45
N TYR A 307 -10.32 5.15 -4.75
CA TYR A 307 -10.53 6.19 -3.74
C TYR A 307 -10.78 5.68 -2.33
N VAL A 308 -11.29 4.47 -2.17
CA VAL A 308 -11.69 3.95 -0.85
C VAL A 308 -10.71 2.92 -0.32
N GLN A 309 -10.25 2.02 -1.17
CA GLN A 309 -9.35 0.93 -0.79
C GLN A 309 -7.88 1.33 -0.93
N SER A 310 -7.05 0.81 -0.04
CA SER A 310 -5.59 0.85 -0.21
C SER A 310 -5.16 -0.22 -1.22
N ASN A 311 -4.66 0.24 -2.35
CA ASN A 311 -4.25 -0.57 -3.49
C ASN A 311 -2.86 -0.18 -3.99
N ASN A 312 -2.27 -1.06 -4.81
CA ASN A 312 -1.03 -0.79 -5.52
C ASN A 312 -1.19 -0.99 -7.03
N SER A 313 -0.41 -0.24 -7.78
CA SER A 313 -0.17 -0.42 -9.20
C SER A 313 1.33 -0.45 -9.46
N LEU A 314 1.75 -1.16 -10.49
CA LEU A 314 3.12 -1.20 -10.98
C LEU A 314 3.10 -0.90 -12.47
N ALA A 315 3.64 0.25 -12.87
CA ALA A 315 3.86 0.58 -14.26
C ALA A 315 5.23 0.02 -14.70
N VAL A 316 5.24 -0.76 -15.78
CA VAL A 316 6.45 -1.36 -16.37
C VAL A 316 6.65 -0.80 -17.76
N HIS A 317 7.79 -0.16 -17.99
CA HIS A 317 8.17 0.44 -19.27
C HIS A 317 9.11 -0.50 -20.02
N SER A 318 8.54 -1.37 -20.87
CA SER A 318 9.30 -2.37 -21.62
C SER A 318 8.53 -2.83 -22.85
N ASP A 319 9.16 -2.78 -24.02
CA ASP A 319 8.57 -3.32 -25.25
C ASP A 319 8.33 -4.83 -25.15
N LYS A 320 9.24 -5.56 -24.50
CA LYS A 320 9.06 -6.99 -24.27
C LYS A 320 7.85 -7.28 -23.38
N ALA A 321 7.71 -6.56 -22.26
CA ALA A 321 6.55 -6.73 -21.37
C ALA A 321 5.23 -6.45 -22.10
N ILE A 322 5.21 -5.47 -23.01
CA ILE A 322 4.03 -5.17 -23.85
C ILE A 322 3.72 -6.34 -24.78
N GLU A 323 4.66 -6.86 -25.52
CA GLU A 323 4.40 -7.94 -26.46
C GLU A 323 3.95 -9.23 -25.76
N ASP A 324 4.55 -9.53 -24.61
CA ASP A 324 4.15 -10.67 -23.78
C ASP A 324 2.74 -10.48 -23.19
N TYR A 325 2.43 -9.27 -22.73
CA TYR A 325 1.08 -8.97 -22.24
C TYR A 325 0.04 -9.05 -23.36
N PHE A 326 0.33 -8.52 -24.54
CA PHE A 326 -0.58 -8.59 -25.69
C PHE A 326 -0.82 -10.06 -26.08
N THR A 327 0.21 -10.90 -26.04
CA THR A 327 0.07 -12.34 -26.28
C THR A 327 -0.81 -13.01 -25.23
N ALA A 328 -0.62 -12.71 -23.95
CA ALA A 328 -1.44 -13.24 -22.88
C ALA A 328 -2.90 -12.72 -22.98
N PHE A 329 -3.07 -11.43 -23.29
CA PHE A 329 -4.38 -10.84 -23.52
C PHE A 329 -5.15 -11.55 -24.64
N GLU A 330 -4.53 -11.78 -25.81
CA GLU A 330 -5.17 -12.47 -26.91
C GLU A 330 -5.49 -13.94 -26.55
N SER A 331 -4.66 -14.60 -25.73
CA SER A 331 -4.96 -15.93 -25.19
C SER A 331 -6.23 -15.90 -24.33
N TYR A 332 -6.38 -14.92 -23.43
CA TYR A 332 -7.63 -14.72 -22.68
C TYR A 332 -8.80 -14.34 -23.60
N PHE A 333 -8.56 -13.44 -24.54
CA PHE A 333 -9.61 -12.91 -25.40
C PHE A 333 -10.20 -13.97 -26.32
N THR A 334 -9.43 -14.96 -26.75
CA THR A 334 -9.87 -16.07 -27.60
C THR A 334 -10.36 -17.27 -26.81
N ALA A 335 -9.94 -17.45 -25.57
CA ALA A 335 -10.35 -18.54 -24.70
C ALA A 335 -11.88 -18.56 -24.52
N LYS A 336 -12.49 -19.73 -24.67
CA LYS A 336 -13.91 -19.96 -24.42
C LYS A 336 -14.16 -20.50 -23.00
N ARG A 337 -13.17 -21.12 -22.41
CA ARG A 337 -13.16 -21.71 -21.07
C ARG A 337 -11.80 -21.45 -20.41
N ALA A 338 -11.74 -21.62 -19.11
CA ALA A 338 -10.50 -21.45 -18.35
C ALA A 338 -9.39 -22.42 -18.82
N GLU A 339 -9.76 -23.64 -19.19
CA GLU A 339 -8.83 -24.66 -19.70
C GLU A 339 -8.11 -24.17 -20.98
N ASP A 340 -8.79 -23.47 -21.87
CA ASP A 340 -8.18 -22.97 -23.10
C ASP A 340 -7.02 -21.99 -22.81
N PHE A 341 -7.14 -21.19 -21.75
CA PHE A 341 -6.04 -20.33 -21.27
C PHE A 341 -4.98 -21.14 -20.52
N ARG A 342 -5.39 -22.05 -19.64
CA ARG A 342 -4.52 -22.90 -18.84
C ARG A 342 -3.55 -23.74 -19.71
N ASP A 343 -4.01 -24.14 -20.91
CA ASP A 343 -3.23 -24.87 -21.89
C ASP A 343 -2.39 -23.94 -22.82
N SER A 344 -2.53 -22.63 -22.68
CA SER A 344 -1.77 -21.68 -23.51
C SER A 344 -0.33 -21.49 -23.00
N PRO A 345 0.61 -21.11 -23.90
CA PRO A 345 1.99 -20.77 -23.48
C PRO A 345 2.06 -19.64 -22.45
N SER A 346 1.04 -18.76 -22.42
CA SER A 346 1.01 -17.62 -21.47
C SER A 346 0.80 -18.04 -20.02
N SER A 347 0.23 -19.22 -19.78
CA SER A 347 0.05 -19.82 -18.43
C SER A 347 1.23 -20.69 -17.98
N ALA A 348 2.19 -20.99 -18.87
CA ALA A 348 3.18 -22.06 -18.64
C ALA A 348 4.24 -21.73 -17.60
N GLY A 349 4.45 -20.47 -17.23
CA GLY A 349 5.51 -20.13 -16.31
C GLY A 349 5.74 -18.64 -16.11
N TRP A 350 6.88 -18.31 -15.49
CA TRP A 350 7.32 -16.94 -15.37
C TRP A 350 7.80 -16.38 -16.71
N ILE A 351 7.32 -15.21 -17.05
CA ILE A 351 7.70 -14.44 -18.22
C ILE A 351 8.55 -13.26 -17.76
N ASP A 352 9.79 -13.17 -18.24
CA ASP A 352 10.69 -12.06 -17.94
C ASP A 352 10.18 -10.76 -18.58
N LEU A 353 10.14 -9.66 -17.79
CA LEU A 353 9.62 -8.37 -18.25
C LEU A 353 10.60 -7.55 -19.11
N GLY A 354 11.83 -8.03 -19.31
CA GLY A 354 12.81 -7.40 -20.19
C GLY A 354 13.33 -6.05 -19.69
N LEU A 355 13.55 -5.91 -18.39
CA LEU A 355 14.08 -4.69 -17.77
C LEU A 355 15.57 -4.81 -17.52
N ASP A 356 16.39 -4.03 -18.22
CA ASP A 356 17.83 -4.03 -18.03
C ASP A 356 18.23 -3.74 -16.57
N GLY A 357 18.96 -4.68 -15.96
CA GLY A 357 19.46 -4.55 -14.60
C GLY A 357 18.40 -4.67 -13.50
N VAL A 358 17.17 -5.09 -13.83
CA VAL A 358 16.10 -5.39 -12.87
C VAL A 358 15.53 -6.77 -13.17
N ASP A 359 15.71 -7.73 -12.28
CA ASP A 359 15.07 -9.06 -12.40
C ASP A 359 13.58 -8.94 -12.02
N ALA A 360 12.73 -8.82 -13.04
CA ALA A 360 11.30 -8.70 -12.90
C ALA A 360 10.57 -9.66 -13.85
N LYS A 361 9.58 -10.37 -13.33
CA LYS A 361 8.84 -11.42 -14.04
C LYS A 361 7.34 -11.31 -13.76
N VAL A 362 6.52 -11.79 -14.70
CA VAL A 362 5.07 -11.92 -14.52
C VAL A 362 4.64 -13.36 -14.80
N ALA A 363 3.62 -13.83 -14.08
CA ALA A 363 2.89 -15.05 -14.39
C ALA A 363 1.40 -14.71 -14.50
N PHE A 364 0.69 -15.40 -15.39
CA PHE A 364 -0.74 -15.20 -15.63
C PHE A 364 -1.49 -16.50 -15.32
N SER A 365 -2.45 -16.45 -14.40
CA SER A 365 -3.33 -17.57 -14.08
C SER A 365 -4.67 -17.50 -14.87
N PRO A 366 -5.48 -18.58 -14.96
CA PRO A 366 -5.33 -19.82 -14.20
C PRO A 366 -4.17 -20.69 -14.67
N HIS A 367 -3.44 -21.26 -13.70
CA HIS A 367 -2.38 -22.22 -13.97
C HIS A 367 -2.90 -23.66 -13.98
N SER A 368 -2.16 -24.57 -14.60
CA SER A 368 -2.31 -26.00 -14.37
C SER A 368 -1.63 -26.39 -13.05
N ASP A 369 -1.96 -27.56 -12.48
CA ASP A 369 -1.34 -28.07 -11.25
C ASP A 369 0.20 -28.07 -11.33
N ALA A 370 0.76 -28.38 -12.51
CA ALA A 370 2.20 -28.41 -12.74
C ALA A 370 2.84 -27.00 -12.75
N ASN A 371 2.05 -25.96 -12.98
CA ASN A 371 2.51 -24.58 -13.16
C ASN A 371 2.06 -23.66 -12.00
N GLY A 372 1.44 -24.22 -10.94
CA GLY A 372 1.00 -23.48 -9.77
C GLY A 372 2.14 -22.73 -9.06
N ARG A 373 1.88 -21.56 -8.50
CA ARG A 373 2.88 -20.65 -7.91
C ARG A 373 2.91 -20.63 -6.40
N LEU A 374 1.87 -21.13 -5.74
CA LEU A 374 1.73 -21.03 -4.27
C LEU A 374 2.86 -21.74 -3.51
N ASP A 375 3.25 -22.92 -3.94
CA ASP A 375 4.33 -23.67 -3.29
C ASP A 375 5.70 -23.00 -3.49
N GLU A 376 5.94 -22.42 -4.67
CA GLU A 376 7.16 -21.65 -4.96
C GLU A 376 7.24 -20.42 -4.05
N ILE A 377 6.15 -19.66 -3.93
CA ILE A 377 6.09 -18.47 -3.07
C ILE A 377 6.27 -18.87 -1.60
N ALA A 378 5.64 -19.96 -1.16
CA ALA A 378 5.79 -20.47 0.19
C ALA A 378 7.23 -20.90 0.51
N ALA A 379 7.89 -21.60 -0.42
CA ALA A 379 9.30 -21.95 -0.30
C ALA A 379 10.19 -20.70 -0.24
N ASP A 380 9.86 -19.68 -1.03
CA ASP A 380 10.60 -18.40 -1.02
C ASP A 380 10.44 -17.65 0.31
N ILE A 381 9.25 -17.70 0.95
CA ILE A 381 9.03 -17.16 2.29
C ILE A 381 9.90 -17.90 3.32
N ASP A 382 10.00 -19.21 3.21
CA ASP A 382 10.82 -20.03 4.11
C ASP A 382 12.34 -19.74 3.99
N THR A 383 12.79 -19.30 2.81
CA THR A 383 14.19 -18.92 2.56
C THR A 383 14.54 -17.50 2.99
N ALA A 384 13.58 -16.68 3.42
CA ALA A 384 13.86 -15.32 3.87
C ALA A 384 14.87 -15.30 5.04
N GLU A 385 15.81 -14.34 5.00
CA GLU A 385 16.94 -14.28 5.93
C GLU A 385 16.77 -13.21 7.03
N SER A 386 16.04 -12.13 6.74
CA SER A 386 15.95 -10.97 7.63
C SER A 386 14.53 -10.55 7.96
N SER A 387 13.67 -10.49 6.93
CA SER A 387 12.37 -9.86 7.09
C SER A 387 11.30 -10.37 6.12
N VAL A 388 10.06 -10.39 6.60
CA VAL A 388 8.86 -10.63 5.80
C VAL A 388 7.84 -9.54 6.13
N PHE A 389 7.49 -8.73 5.13
CA PHE A 389 6.38 -7.77 5.23
C PHE A 389 5.29 -8.18 4.27
N PHE A 390 4.04 -8.09 4.69
CA PHE A 390 2.94 -8.42 3.80
C PHE A 390 1.71 -7.53 4.05
N SER A 391 0.96 -7.35 2.98
CA SER A 391 -0.37 -6.74 3.03
C SER A 391 -1.28 -7.59 2.14
N LEU A 392 -2.10 -8.45 2.78
CA LEU A 392 -2.90 -9.47 2.14
C LEU A 392 -4.37 -9.33 2.54
N ALA A 393 -5.17 -8.76 1.65
CA ALA A 393 -6.58 -8.45 1.88
C ALA A 393 -7.37 -9.65 2.41
N PHE A 394 -7.15 -10.81 1.81
CA PHE A 394 -7.96 -12.01 2.06
C PHE A 394 -7.21 -13.11 2.81
N LEU A 395 -6.22 -12.75 3.63
CA LEU A 395 -5.44 -13.72 4.41
C LEU A 395 -6.31 -14.69 5.23
N GLY A 396 -7.44 -14.21 5.76
CA GLY A 396 -8.40 -15.06 6.48
C GLY A 396 -9.13 -16.10 5.62
N GLN A 397 -9.10 -15.96 4.30
CA GLN A 397 -9.70 -16.90 3.34
C GLN A 397 -8.68 -17.94 2.83
N MET A 398 -7.37 -17.72 3.04
CA MET A 398 -6.31 -18.67 2.69
C MET A 398 -6.23 -19.84 3.70
N THR A 399 -7.38 -20.47 3.94
CA THR A 399 -7.52 -21.57 4.92
C THR A 399 -6.91 -22.89 4.43
N LYS A 400 -6.63 -22.94 3.14
CA LYS A 400 -5.96 -24.02 2.43
C LYS A 400 -4.76 -23.44 1.68
N GLY A 401 -3.82 -24.29 1.30
CA GLY A 401 -2.65 -23.88 0.52
C GLY A 401 -1.42 -23.53 1.37
N ALA A 402 -0.33 -23.24 0.70
CA ALA A 402 1.01 -23.20 1.29
C ALA A 402 1.36 -21.86 1.98
N ILE A 403 0.74 -20.76 1.60
CA ILE A 403 1.15 -19.39 2.01
C ILE A 403 0.91 -19.14 3.51
N GLY A 404 -0.27 -19.49 4.02
CA GLY A 404 -0.59 -19.30 5.44
C GLY A 404 0.39 -20.03 6.36
N PRO A 405 0.63 -21.34 6.16
CA PRO A 405 1.64 -22.08 6.91
C PRO A 405 3.05 -21.49 6.80
N ALA A 406 3.49 -21.03 5.62
CA ALA A 406 4.81 -20.42 5.43
C ALA A 406 4.95 -19.11 6.24
N LEU A 407 3.95 -18.24 6.20
CA LEU A 407 3.89 -17.03 7.03
C LEU A 407 3.89 -17.39 8.53
N GLY A 408 3.20 -18.47 8.93
CA GLY A 408 3.23 -19.00 10.30
C GLY A 408 4.63 -19.39 10.73
N ARG A 409 5.36 -20.17 9.93
CA ARG A 409 6.76 -20.56 10.21
C ARG A 409 7.66 -19.35 10.29
N ALA A 410 7.50 -18.37 9.41
CA ALA A 410 8.27 -17.12 9.47
C ALA A 410 8.03 -16.34 10.78
N LEU A 411 6.80 -16.31 11.28
CA LEU A 411 6.43 -15.68 12.56
C LEU A 411 7.07 -16.39 13.78
N GLU A 412 7.31 -17.69 13.70
CA GLU A 412 7.92 -18.46 14.77
C GLU A 412 9.44 -18.33 14.82
N ARG A 413 10.08 -17.90 13.75
CA ARG A 413 11.53 -17.72 13.69
C ARG A 413 11.99 -16.57 14.58
N PRO A 414 12.90 -16.82 15.55
CA PRO A 414 13.34 -15.80 16.50
C PRO A 414 14.23 -14.72 15.87
N ASP A 415 14.86 -15.00 14.75
CA ASP A 415 15.73 -14.13 13.97
C ASP A 415 15.01 -13.31 12.90
N MET A 416 13.75 -13.65 12.60
CA MET A 416 12.96 -13.06 11.54
C MET A 416 12.14 -11.85 12.02
N HIS A 417 12.20 -10.75 11.27
CA HIS A 417 11.30 -9.62 11.45
C HIS A 417 10.08 -9.76 10.55
N VAL A 418 8.94 -10.06 11.14
CA VAL A 418 7.68 -10.25 10.40
C VAL A 418 6.66 -9.21 10.82
N MET A 419 6.13 -8.46 9.86
CA MET A 419 4.99 -7.55 10.06
C MET A 419 4.01 -7.69 8.91
N GLY A 420 2.73 -7.74 9.23
CA GLY A 420 1.70 -7.89 8.21
C GLY A 420 0.38 -7.24 8.54
N ILE A 421 -0.43 -7.11 7.51
CA ILE A 421 -1.78 -6.56 7.57
C ILE A 421 -2.72 -7.49 6.82
N ALA A 422 -3.89 -7.72 7.42
CA ALA A 422 -5.02 -8.40 6.80
C ALA A 422 -6.27 -7.51 6.94
N ASP A 423 -7.18 -7.56 5.98
CA ASP A 423 -8.43 -6.78 6.04
C ASP A 423 -9.41 -7.36 7.06
N ALA A 424 -9.51 -8.68 7.12
CA ALA A 424 -10.41 -9.40 8.03
C ALA A 424 -9.63 -10.12 9.15
N GLU A 425 -10.36 -10.50 10.20
CA GLU A 425 -9.80 -11.26 11.30
C GLU A 425 -9.31 -12.64 10.82
N VAL A 426 -8.05 -12.91 11.05
CA VAL A 426 -7.45 -14.22 10.81
C VAL A 426 -7.71 -15.08 12.03
N ARG A 427 -8.61 -16.07 11.92
CA ARG A 427 -8.88 -17.01 13.02
C ARG A 427 -7.75 -18.02 13.13
N ALA A 428 -7.15 -18.10 14.31
CA ALA A 428 -5.96 -18.92 14.61
C ALA A 428 -6.07 -20.41 14.20
N GLY A 429 -7.26 -20.98 14.17
CA GLY A 429 -7.47 -22.40 13.83
C GLY A 429 -7.35 -22.74 12.34
N ASN A 430 -7.48 -21.77 11.46
CA ASN A 430 -7.62 -22.03 10.03
C ASN A 430 -6.31 -21.97 9.22
N LEU A 431 -5.27 -21.30 9.74
CA LEU A 431 -4.02 -21.07 9.00
C LEU A 431 -2.78 -21.66 9.69
N GLY A 432 -2.92 -22.35 10.83
CA GLY A 432 -1.76 -22.66 11.67
C GLY A 432 -1.06 -21.41 12.21
N LEU A 433 -1.60 -20.24 11.89
CA LEU A 433 -1.10 -18.95 12.32
C LEU A 433 -1.60 -18.68 13.74
N ALA A 434 -0.72 -18.80 14.72
CA ALA A 434 -0.92 -18.19 16.05
C ALA A 434 -0.89 -16.63 15.95
N VAL A 435 -1.59 -16.09 14.94
CA VAL A 435 -1.53 -14.68 14.52
C VAL A 435 -2.17 -13.75 15.54
N LEU A 436 -2.98 -14.29 16.44
CA LEU A 436 -3.82 -13.52 17.37
C LEU A 436 -3.58 -13.83 18.83
N THR A 437 -2.43 -14.40 19.22
CA THR A 437 -2.06 -14.38 20.63
C THR A 437 -1.81 -12.94 21.08
N PRO A 438 -2.05 -12.59 22.35
CA PRO A 438 -1.77 -11.26 22.87
C PRO A 438 -0.36 -10.76 22.53
N ASP A 439 0.61 -11.65 22.42
CA ASP A 439 2.00 -11.35 22.08
C ASP A 439 2.23 -11.21 20.57
N ASN A 440 1.49 -11.94 19.71
CA ASN A 440 1.58 -11.86 18.25
C ASN A 440 0.64 -10.80 17.63
N ARG A 441 -0.33 -10.25 18.36
CA ARG A 441 -1.19 -9.13 17.92
C ARG A 441 -0.41 -7.90 17.44
N ARG A 442 0.88 -7.83 17.77
CA ARG A 442 1.77 -6.74 17.38
C ARG A 442 2.51 -6.99 16.09
N ARG A 443 2.40 -8.16 15.48
CA ARG A 443 3.07 -8.51 14.23
C ARG A 443 2.14 -8.51 13.04
N VAL A 444 0.87 -8.86 13.24
CA VAL A 444 -0.16 -8.83 12.20
C VAL A 444 -1.34 -8.02 12.72
N VAL A 445 -1.73 -7.00 11.97
CA VAL A 445 -2.80 -6.06 12.33
C VAL A 445 -3.95 -6.24 11.38
N ARG A 446 -5.15 -6.17 11.91
CA ARG A 446 -6.38 -6.11 11.13
C ARG A 446 -6.67 -4.67 10.73
N ALA A 447 -6.98 -4.46 9.45
CA ALA A 447 -7.61 -3.23 8.98
C ALA A 447 -9.07 -3.20 9.47
N SER A 448 -9.31 -2.70 10.67
CA SER A 448 -10.66 -2.61 11.22
C SER A 448 -11.27 -1.23 11.01
N ALA A 449 -12.58 -1.18 10.73
CA ALA A 449 -13.35 0.03 10.92
C ALA A 449 -13.26 0.45 12.39
N LEU A 450 -13.10 1.75 12.62
CA LEU A 450 -13.34 2.29 13.95
C LEU A 450 -14.84 2.21 14.22
N THR A 451 -15.19 1.63 15.36
CA THR A 451 -16.49 1.80 15.98
C THR A 451 -16.29 2.75 17.16
N GLY A 452 -16.94 3.91 17.19
CA GLY A 452 -16.93 4.78 18.35
C GLY A 452 -16.54 6.23 18.06
N ASN A 453 -15.33 6.66 18.34
CA ASN A 453 -14.92 8.06 18.28
C ASN A 453 -14.24 8.47 16.96
N VAL A 454 -14.73 7.99 15.85
CA VAL A 454 -14.40 8.54 14.52
C VAL A 454 -15.27 9.79 14.34
N PRO A 455 -14.72 10.90 13.82
CA PRO A 455 -15.53 12.05 13.44
C PRO A 455 -16.72 11.61 12.58
N PRO A 456 -17.93 12.15 12.78
CA PRO A 456 -19.16 11.71 12.14
C PRO A 456 -19.10 11.40 10.64
N PRO A 457 -18.37 12.13 9.75
CA PRO A 457 -18.33 11.78 8.35
C PRO A 457 -17.69 10.41 8.06
N PHE A 458 -17.02 9.82 9.03
CA PHE A 458 -16.27 8.55 8.89
C PHE A 458 -16.83 7.39 9.70
N LEU A 459 -17.88 7.63 10.49
CA LEU A 459 -18.64 6.57 11.17
C LEU A 459 -19.23 5.57 10.17
N THR A 460 -19.61 6.08 9.01
CA THR A 460 -19.99 5.30 7.85
C THR A 460 -18.88 5.38 6.81
N GLU A 461 -17.78 4.65 6.98
CA GLU A 461 -16.91 4.43 5.83
C GLU A 461 -17.78 3.83 4.71
N PRO A 462 -17.81 4.47 3.51
CA PRO A 462 -18.53 3.87 2.40
C PRO A 462 -17.82 2.58 2.09
N SER A 463 -18.36 1.51 2.60
CA SER A 463 -17.85 0.16 2.36
C SER A 463 -18.12 -0.29 0.92
N GLY A 464 -18.61 0.60 0.07
CA GLY A 464 -18.86 0.34 -1.34
C GLY A 464 -19.89 -0.77 -1.64
N LEU A 465 -20.22 -1.54 -0.64
CA LEU A 465 -21.28 -2.55 -0.63
C LEU A 465 -21.80 -2.56 0.81
N ALA A 466 -23.00 -2.03 1.03
CA ALA A 466 -23.79 -2.50 2.15
C ALA A 466 -23.87 -4.02 1.97
N GLY A 467 -23.24 -4.79 2.83
CA GLY A 467 -23.48 -6.23 2.85
C GLY A 467 -24.99 -6.44 3.00
N VAL A 468 -25.49 -7.49 2.38
CA VAL A 468 -26.93 -7.88 2.37
C VAL A 468 -27.55 -7.91 3.79
N ASP A 469 -26.73 -7.87 4.83
CA ASP A 469 -27.08 -7.93 6.25
C ASP A 469 -26.98 -6.59 7.01
N GLY A 470 -26.78 -5.46 6.31
CA GLY A 470 -26.69 -4.13 6.94
C GLY A 470 -25.42 -3.92 7.80
N ASN A 471 -24.54 -4.90 7.87
CA ASN A 471 -23.23 -4.77 8.51
C ASN A 471 -22.24 -4.13 7.52
N GLN A 472 -21.72 -2.97 7.86
CA GLN A 472 -20.74 -2.19 7.08
C GLN A 472 -19.37 -2.88 6.99
N ARG A 473 -19.29 -4.02 6.29
CA ARG A 473 -18.09 -4.83 6.13
C ARG A 473 -17.53 -4.72 4.71
N GLY A 474 -17.07 -3.55 4.30
CA GLY A 474 -16.31 -3.42 3.06
C GLY A 474 -14.82 -3.65 3.28
N THR A 475 -14.16 -4.26 2.29
CA THR A 475 -12.69 -4.37 2.22
C THR A 475 -12.08 -2.99 2.08
N ARG A 476 -11.23 -2.57 3.02
CA ARG A 476 -10.56 -1.26 3.03
C ARG A 476 -9.13 -1.36 2.57
N MET A 477 -8.45 -2.38 3.04
CA MET A 477 -7.12 -2.74 2.60
C MET A 477 -7.27 -3.83 1.54
N HIS A 478 -6.85 -3.52 0.31
CA HIS A 478 -7.01 -4.42 -0.83
C HIS A 478 -5.67 -4.76 -1.50
N HIS A 479 -4.58 -4.42 -0.86
CA HIS A 479 -3.26 -4.84 -1.29
C HIS A 479 -3.12 -6.36 -1.35
N LYS A 480 -2.26 -6.81 -2.24
CA LYS A 480 -1.88 -8.21 -2.43
C LYS A 480 -0.39 -8.25 -2.70
N PHE A 481 0.42 -8.16 -1.63
CA PHE A 481 1.86 -8.24 -1.77
C PHE A 481 2.56 -8.88 -0.57
N VAL A 482 3.70 -9.50 -0.86
CA VAL A 482 4.64 -10.04 0.12
C VAL A 482 6.03 -9.54 -0.23
N VAL A 483 6.72 -8.90 0.73
CA VAL A 483 8.10 -8.41 0.62
C VAL A 483 9.00 -9.29 1.47
N LEU A 484 10.09 -9.75 0.89
CA LEU A 484 11.10 -10.57 1.55
C LEU A 484 12.44 -9.84 1.53
N ASP A 485 13.13 -9.80 2.66
CA ASP A 485 14.54 -9.39 2.78
C ASP A 485 14.88 -8.01 2.17
N PHE A 486 14.03 -7.00 2.37
CA PHE A 486 14.20 -5.68 1.74
C PHE A 486 15.60 -5.07 1.95
N ASP A 487 16.27 -5.43 3.03
CA ASP A 487 17.61 -4.95 3.42
C ASP A 487 18.77 -5.80 2.87
N LYS A 488 18.49 -6.88 2.13
CA LYS A 488 19.46 -7.84 1.61
C LYS A 488 19.60 -7.78 0.09
N PRO A 489 20.69 -8.31 -0.47
CA PRO A 489 20.80 -8.56 -1.91
C PRO A 489 19.72 -9.51 -2.46
N THR A 490 19.14 -10.34 -1.59
CA THR A 490 18.04 -11.27 -1.89
C THR A 490 16.65 -10.62 -1.83
N ALA A 491 16.59 -9.29 -1.74
CA ALA A 491 15.34 -8.52 -1.65
C ALA A 491 14.42 -8.81 -2.83
N ARG A 492 13.16 -9.11 -2.53
CA ARG A 492 12.15 -9.37 -3.54
C ARG A 492 10.74 -9.05 -3.05
N VAL A 493 9.87 -8.78 -4.01
CA VAL A 493 8.45 -8.54 -3.74
C VAL A 493 7.59 -9.31 -4.75
N TYR A 494 6.59 -10.01 -4.24
CA TYR A 494 5.48 -10.57 -4.99
C TYR A 494 4.29 -9.62 -4.88
N LEU A 495 3.67 -9.27 -6.00
CA LEU A 495 2.56 -8.33 -6.07
C LEU A 495 1.64 -8.64 -7.26
N GLY A 496 0.52 -7.92 -7.37
CA GLY A 496 -0.37 -8.05 -8.53
C GLY A 496 -1.84 -8.02 -8.15
N SER A 497 -2.67 -8.60 -9.01
CA SER A 497 -4.08 -8.86 -8.69
C SER A 497 -4.28 -10.16 -7.89
N TYR A 498 -3.28 -11.01 -7.88
CA TYR A 498 -3.26 -12.36 -7.33
C TYR A 498 -3.41 -12.39 -5.80
N ASN A 499 -4.45 -13.10 -5.32
CA ASN A 499 -4.82 -13.13 -3.90
C ASN A 499 -4.02 -14.11 -3.04
N PHE A 500 -2.99 -14.76 -3.55
CA PHE A 500 -2.19 -15.78 -2.85
C PHE A 500 -3.01 -16.97 -2.33
N SER A 501 -4.03 -17.37 -3.08
CA SER A 501 -4.98 -18.43 -2.74
C SER A 501 -5.14 -19.42 -3.90
N GLU A 502 -5.61 -20.63 -3.60
CA GLU A 502 -5.87 -21.65 -4.63
C GLU A 502 -6.76 -21.10 -5.77
N PRO A 503 -7.92 -20.44 -5.51
CA PRO A 503 -8.72 -19.90 -6.62
C PRO A 503 -7.98 -18.83 -7.45
N ALA A 504 -7.05 -18.08 -6.88
CA ALA A 504 -6.23 -17.15 -7.65
C ALA A 504 -5.23 -17.87 -8.55
N ASP A 505 -4.79 -19.05 -8.15
CA ASP A 505 -3.78 -19.82 -8.88
C ASP A 505 -4.40 -20.64 -10.02
N ASP A 506 -5.53 -21.28 -9.81
CA ASP A 506 -6.08 -22.29 -10.72
C ASP A 506 -7.46 -21.97 -11.31
N GLU A 507 -8.20 -20.99 -10.80
CA GLU A 507 -9.56 -20.67 -11.24
C GLU A 507 -9.68 -19.28 -11.89
N ASN A 508 -9.01 -18.26 -11.33
CA ASN A 508 -9.16 -16.87 -11.76
C ASN A 508 -8.18 -16.48 -12.87
N GLY A 509 -8.56 -15.50 -13.67
CA GLY A 509 -7.62 -14.75 -14.49
C GLY A 509 -6.92 -13.68 -13.61
N GLU A 510 -5.63 -13.85 -13.34
CA GLU A 510 -4.83 -12.95 -12.50
C GLU A 510 -3.50 -12.60 -13.16
N ASN A 511 -2.85 -11.56 -12.65
CA ASN A 511 -1.42 -11.33 -12.82
C ASN A 511 -0.71 -11.43 -11.47
N LEU A 512 0.43 -12.12 -11.45
CA LEU A 512 1.37 -12.21 -10.34
C LEU A 512 2.72 -11.72 -10.83
N VAL A 513 3.23 -10.65 -10.23
CA VAL A 513 4.53 -10.07 -10.58
C VAL A 513 5.52 -10.36 -9.46
N LEU A 514 6.72 -10.77 -9.83
CA LEU A 514 7.88 -10.92 -8.96
C LEU A 514 8.94 -9.91 -9.38
N VAL A 515 9.37 -9.05 -8.47
CA VAL A 515 10.49 -8.12 -8.70
C VAL A 515 11.58 -8.37 -7.66
N ARG A 516 12.79 -8.68 -8.12
CA ARG A 516 14.00 -8.82 -7.30
C ARG A 516 14.83 -7.56 -7.41
N ASP A 517 14.44 -6.56 -6.63
CA ASP A 517 15.11 -5.27 -6.55
C ASP A 517 14.91 -4.63 -5.18
N ARG A 518 15.97 -4.10 -4.59
CA ARG A 518 15.94 -3.51 -3.24
C ARG A 518 15.14 -2.21 -3.18
N THR A 519 15.15 -1.41 -4.23
CA THR A 519 14.40 -0.14 -4.27
C THR A 519 12.91 -0.41 -4.25
N VAL A 520 12.46 -1.34 -5.10
CA VAL A 520 11.07 -1.76 -5.17
C VAL A 520 10.63 -2.43 -3.86
N ALA A 521 11.42 -3.37 -3.35
CA ALA A 521 11.14 -4.02 -2.06
C ALA A 521 11.05 -3.02 -0.90
N THR A 522 11.91 -1.98 -0.90
CA THR A 522 11.88 -0.91 0.11
C THR A 522 10.59 -0.08 0.01
N SER A 523 10.13 0.27 -1.19
CA SER A 523 8.88 1.01 -1.38
C SER A 523 7.67 0.23 -0.83
N TYR A 524 7.56 -1.06 -1.14
CA TYR A 524 6.49 -1.92 -0.62
C TYR A 524 6.61 -2.18 0.89
N MET A 525 7.82 -2.31 1.42
CA MET A 525 8.04 -2.43 2.87
C MET A 525 7.56 -1.18 3.61
N ILE A 526 7.87 0.02 3.10
CA ILE A 526 7.43 1.28 3.73
C ILE A 526 5.91 1.40 3.68
N GLU A 527 5.28 1.00 2.57
CA GLU A 527 3.82 0.96 2.46
C GLU A 527 3.19 0.02 3.50
N ALA A 528 3.74 -1.20 3.67
CA ALA A 528 3.29 -2.11 4.71
C ALA A 528 3.42 -1.51 6.11
N LEU A 529 4.54 -0.85 6.42
CA LEU A 529 4.75 -0.18 7.71
C LEU A 529 3.81 1.00 7.93
N ARG A 530 3.55 1.80 6.88
CA ARG A 530 2.60 2.91 6.93
C ARG A 530 1.21 2.41 7.35
N MET A 531 0.74 1.35 6.68
CA MET A 531 -0.52 0.72 6.96
C MET A 531 -0.55 0.14 8.38
N TYR A 532 0.48 -0.61 8.74
CA TYR A 532 0.62 -1.22 10.05
C TYR A 532 0.57 -0.16 11.17
N ASP A 533 1.37 0.91 11.07
CA ASP A 533 1.41 1.97 12.09
C ASP A 533 0.08 2.71 12.20
N HIS A 534 -0.60 2.93 11.09
CA HIS A 534 -1.93 3.55 11.07
C HIS A 534 -2.94 2.72 11.88
N TYR A 535 -3.05 1.42 11.61
CA TYR A 535 -4.03 0.57 12.29
C TYR A 535 -3.65 0.25 13.73
N ILE A 536 -2.37 0.08 14.05
CA ILE A 536 -1.92 -0.06 15.45
C ILE A 536 -2.26 1.18 16.28
N PHE A 537 -2.07 2.37 15.74
CA PHE A 537 -2.41 3.61 16.44
C PHE A 537 -3.92 3.69 16.70
N ARG A 538 -4.75 3.29 15.75
CA ARG A 538 -6.21 3.26 15.91
C ARG A 538 -6.63 2.28 17.00
N VAL A 539 -6.13 1.06 16.98
CA VAL A 539 -6.42 0.03 18.01
C VAL A 539 -5.99 0.52 19.40
N ALA A 540 -4.84 1.17 19.50
CA ALA A 540 -4.38 1.73 20.77
C ALA A 540 -5.26 2.90 21.27
N SER A 541 -5.76 3.73 20.35
CA SER A 541 -6.67 4.82 20.68
C SER A 541 -8.02 4.28 21.17
N GLU A 542 -8.61 3.30 20.47
CA GLU A 542 -9.86 2.65 20.89
C GLU A 542 -9.76 1.99 22.27
N ALA A 543 -8.65 1.30 22.55
CA ALA A 543 -8.42 0.67 23.85
C ALA A 543 -8.32 1.68 24.99
N ASN A 544 -7.83 2.89 24.72
CA ASN A 544 -7.72 3.96 25.72
C ASN A 544 -9.04 4.76 25.90
N ASP A 545 -9.83 4.92 24.85
CA ASP A 545 -11.16 5.56 24.96
C ASP A 545 -12.08 4.76 25.87
N GLY A 546 -11.99 3.41 25.84
CA GLY A 546 -12.67 2.54 26.82
C GLY A 546 -12.17 2.69 28.27
N ALA A 547 -10.94 3.22 28.46
CA ALA A 547 -10.34 3.46 29.76
C ALA A 547 -10.45 4.93 30.22
N ALA A 548 -11.15 5.79 29.47
CA ALA A 548 -11.30 7.24 29.71
C ALA A 548 -9.96 8.01 29.87
N ARG A 549 -8.87 7.52 29.26
CA ARG A 549 -7.57 8.19 29.31
C ARG A 549 -7.02 8.40 27.89
N PRO A 550 -6.68 9.65 27.50
CA PRO A 550 -6.03 9.92 26.21
C PRO A 550 -4.65 9.26 26.13
N LEU A 551 -4.20 8.96 24.91
CA LEU A 551 -2.81 8.61 24.69
C LEU A 551 -1.92 9.80 25.01
N GLU A 552 -0.88 9.58 25.84
CA GLU A 552 0.04 10.62 26.29
C GLU A 552 1.49 10.18 26.12
N LEU A 553 2.38 11.15 25.85
CA LEU A 553 3.82 10.94 25.88
C LEU A 553 4.29 10.69 27.31
N LYS A 554 5.24 9.80 27.46
CA LYS A 554 5.84 9.52 28.76
C LYS A 554 6.94 10.56 29.07
N ARG A 555 6.86 11.15 30.26
CA ARG A 555 7.95 11.93 30.84
C ARG A 555 9.08 11.01 31.32
N PRO A 556 10.29 11.53 31.59
CA PRO A 556 11.32 10.77 32.29
C PRO A 556 10.76 10.16 33.58
N PRO A 557 11.08 8.90 33.89
CA PRO A 557 10.55 8.27 35.09
C PRO A 557 11.20 8.85 36.34
N GLN A 558 10.53 8.69 37.48
CA GLN A 558 11.17 8.92 38.79
C GLN A 558 12.32 7.92 39.01
N PRO A 559 13.27 8.21 39.92
CA PRO A 559 14.35 7.29 40.24
C PRO A 559 13.84 5.85 40.48
N GLY A 560 14.42 4.88 39.76
CA GLY A 560 14.02 3.48 39.80
C GLY A 560 12.81 3.11 38.88
N GLY A 561 12.19 4.07 38.19
CA GLY A 561 11.15 3.83 37.23
C GLY A 561 11.67 3.43 35.85
N THR A 562 10.76 3.00 34.98
CA THR A 562 11.08 2.49 33.65
C THR A 562 10.90 3.58 32.58
N PRO A 563 11.93 3.90 31.77
CA PRO A 563 11.81 4.88 30.70
C PRO A 563 10.92 4.35 29.56
N TRP A 564 10.38 5.27 28.72
CA TRP A 564 9.45 4.93 27.64
C TRP A 564 10.05 3.93 26.64
N PHE A 565 11.36 4.00 26.42
CA PHE A 565 12.10 3.20 25.44
C PHE A 565 12.58 1.84 25.96
N GLU A 566 12.37 1.50 27.24
CA GLU A 566 12.89 0.26 27.85
C GLU A 566 12.55 -0.99 27.02
N ARG A 567 11.31 -1.06 26.54
CA ARG A 567 10.85 -2.20 25.74
C ARG A 567 11.56 -2.31 24.38
N ASP A 568 12.10 -1.22 23.85
CA ASP A 568 12.81 -1.23 22.57
C ASP A 568 14.21 -1.85 22.69
N TRP A 569 14.66 -2.15 23.94
CA TRP A 569 15.89 -2.90 24.26
C TRP A 569 15.63 -4.26 24.91
N THR A 570 14.50 -4.48 25.55
CA THR A 570 14.21 -5.70 26.33
C THR A 570 13.24 -6.66 25.62
N ASP A 571 12.37 -6.16 24.75
CA ASP A 571 11.46 -6.96 23.93
C ASP A 571 12.18 -7.32 22.60
N PRO A 572 12.42 -8.61 22.30
CA PRO A 572 13.19 -9.01 21.12
C PRO A 572 12.62 -8.51 19.80
N ILE A 573 11.27 -8.40 19.70
CA ILE A 573 10.60 -7.93 18.48
C ILE A 573 10.86 -6.44 18.27
N ARG A 574 10.70 -5.63 19.33
CA ARG A 574 10.94 -4.20 19.29
C ARG A 574 12.42 -3.85 19.11
N ALA A 575 13.30 -4.60 19.75
CA ALA A 575 14.74 -4.42 19.58
C ALA A 575 15.15 -4.68 18.13
N ARG A 576 14.54 -5.68 17.48
CA ARG A 576 14.77 -5.96 16.06
C ARG A 576 14.15 -4.89 15.17
N ASP A 577 12.91 -4.45 15.40
CA ASP A 577 12.27 -3.33 14.70
C ASP A 577 13.18 -2.08 14.70
N ARG A 578 13.67 -1.68 15.88
CA ARG A 578 14.61 -0.56 16.04
C ARG A 578 15.89 -0.73 15.22
N ALA A 579 16.50 -1.91 15.29
CA ALA A 579 17.79 -2.18 14.66
C ALA A 579 17.68 -2.34 13.14
N LEU A 580 16.60 -2.93 12.61
CA LEU A 580 16.46 -3.27 11.20
C LEU A 580 16.46 -2.03 10.30
N PHE A 581 15.77 -0.96 10.70
CA PHE A 581 15.62 0.23 9.87
C PHE A 581 16.73 1.26 10.02
N SER A 582 17.60 1.11 11.03
CA SER A 582 18.66 2.07 11.32
C SER A 582 20.08 1.56 11.03
N ARG A 583 20.23 0.26 10.70
CA ARG A 583 21.55 -0.32 10.42
C ARG A 583 22.21 0.38 9.24
N ALA A 584 23.45 0.84 9.43
CA ALA A 584 24.36 1.03 8.32
C ALA A 584 24.75 -0.36 7.78
N GLU A 585 24.90 -0.50 6.46
CA GLU A 585 25.45 -1.73 5.86
C GLU A 585 26.91 -1.93 6.26
#